data_060bb61114106c9d7fedcc07552ff7d0
#
_entry.id   060bb61114106c9d7fedcc07552ff7d0
#
_cell.length_a   1.000
_cell.length_b   1.000
_cell.length_c   1.000
_cell.angle_alpha   90.00
_cell.angle_beta   90.00
_cell.angle_gamma   90.00
#
_symmetry.space_group_name_H-M   'P 1'
#
loop_
_entity.id
_entity.type
_entity.pdbx_description
1 polymer ?
#
loop_
_entity_poly.entity_id
_entity_poly.type
_entity_poly.pdbx_seq_one_letter_code
_entity_poly.pdbx_strand_id
1 'polypeptide(L)'
;DNKNAFHEIESLVAEYPMDSRYQVVLGDVYMQNGKKEEAYNMYRKVLDAEPDNAMAMYSLASYYEETGQKDLYQQQLDTLLLNKKVPSETKLDVMRRFVVQIEQDGKDSTRVISLFDRILEQEPDDAGIPMLYAQYLLSKGMNKEAFPVLRQVLAIDPTNTAARMMLLGEAVRKEDYNDVIDLCEAGVETNPE
;
A
#
# COMPACT_ATOMS: atom_id res chain seq x y z
N ASP A 1 0.84 29.48 6.18
CA ASP A 1 0.00 30.52 5.56
C ASP A 1 -0.37 30.03 4.14
N ASN A 2 -1.60 29.50 3.98
CA ASN A 2 -2.02 28.80 2.74
C ASN A 2 -1.86 29.63 1.45
N LYS A 3 -1.94 30.96 1.52
CA LYS A 3 -1.79 31.81 0.35
C LYS A 3 -0.35 31.88 -0.16
N ASN A 4 0.62 31.84 0.74
CA ASN A 4 2.03 31.86 0.35
C ASN A 4 2.42 30.50 -0.26
N ALA A 5 1.98 29.39 0.31
CA ALA A 5 2.21 28.05 -0.23
C ALA A 5 1.59 27.88 -1.65
N PHE A 6 0.41 28.43 -1.85
CA PHE A 6 -0.24 28.40 -3.17
C PHE A 6 0.58 29.17 -4.23
N HIS A 7 1.03 30.36 -3.91
CA HIS A 7 1.85 31.18 -4.81
C HIS A 7 3.21 30.55 -5.11
N GLU A 8 3.79 29.92 -4.09
CA GLU A 8 5.08 29.24 -4.22
C GLU A 8 4.99 28.04 -5.16
N ILE A 9 3.96 27.19 -5.01
CA ILE A 9 3.78 26.04 -5.90
C ILE A 9 3.40 26.44 -7.32
N GLU A 10 2.59 27.49 -7.53
CA GLU A 10 2.31 28.04 -8.87
C GLU A 10 3.62 28.51 -9.54
N SER A 11 4.49 29.17 -8.79
CA SER A 11 5.82 29.63 -9.30
C SER A 11 6.70 28.45 -9.68
N LEU A 12 6.74 27.39 -8.86
CA LEU A 12 7.51 26.17 -9.16
C LEU A 12 6.97 25.47 -10.42
N VAL A 13 5.66 25.36 -10.58
CA VAL A 13 5.08 24.78 -11.81
C VAL A 13 5.39 25.63 -13.04
N ALA A 14 5.44 26.96 -12.91
CA ALA A 14 5.79 27.85 -14.00
C ALA A 14 7.28 27.74 -14.37
N GLU A 15 8.16 27.57 -13.37
CA GLU A 15 9.60 27.42 -13.56
C GLU A 15 9.97 26.01 -14.08
N TYR A 16 9.26 24.97 -13.60
CA TYR A 16 9.49 23.55 -13.96
C TYR A 16 8.24 22.91 -14.54
N PRO A 17 7.75 23.35 -15.72
CA PRO A 17 6.46 22.93 -16.27
C PRO A 17 6.38 21.44 -16.67
N MET A 18 7.54 20.76 -16.77
CA MET A 18 7.63 19.34 -17.08
C MET A 18 7.79 18.45 -15.85
N ASP A 19 7.94 19.02 -14.64
CA ASP A 19 8.04 18.25 -13.42
C ASP A 19 6.65 17.89 -12.87
N SER A 20 6.27 16.64 -13.10
CA SER A 20 4.95 16.11 -12.70
C SER A 20 4.71 16.18 -11.19
N ARG A 21 5.75 16.15 -10.36
CA ARG A 21 5.63 16.25 -8.89
C ARG A 21 5.02 17.58 -8.48
N TYR A 22 5.50 18.70 -9.05
CA TYR A 22 4.93 20.02 -8.75
C TYR A 22 3.51 20.16 -9.28
N GLN A 23 3.20 19.54 -10.44
CA GLN A 23 1.86 19.55 -11.00
C GLN A 23 0.87 18.80 -10.10
N VAL A 24 1.25 17.62 -9.56
CA VAL A 24 0.41 16.88 -8.61
C VAL A 24 0.20 17.67 -7.33
N VAL A 25 1.28 18.24 -6.75
CA VAL A 25 1.19 19.06 -5.54
C VAL A 25 0.29 20.28 -5.76
N LEU A 26 0.34 20.93 -6.92
CA LEU A 26 -0.58 22.04 -7.26
C LEU A 26 -2.03 21.54 -7.31
N GLY A 27 -2.26 20.35 -7.87
CA GLY A 27 -3.56 19.70 -7.85
C GLY A 27 -4.08 19.48 -6.42
N ASP A 28 -3.21 18.99 -5.51
CA ASP A 28 -3.55 18.79 -4.10
C ASP A 28 -3.88 20.12 -3.39
N VAL A 29 -3.14 21.18 -3.71
CA VAL A 29 -3.42 22.52 -3.19
C VAL A 29 -4.74 23.07 -3.73
N TYR A 30 -5.07 22.83 -5.00
CA TYR A 30 -6.38 23.15 -5.56
C TYR A 30 -7.50 22.42 -4.81
N MET A 31 -7.31 21.12 -4.53
CA MET A 31 -8.28 20.30 -3.80
C MET A 31 -8.53 20.86 -2.39
N GLN A 32 -7.48 21.16 -1.64
CA GLN A 32 -7.56 21.79 -0.31
C GLN A 32 -8.25 23.15 -0.29
N ASN A 33 -8.21 23.89 -1.39
CA ASN A 33 -8.88 25.18 -1.56
C ASN A 33 -10.28 25.07 -2.19
N GLY A 34 -10.82 23.85 -2.34
CA GLY A 34 -12.16 23.61 -2.89
C GLY A 34 -12.26 23.75 -4.41
N LYS A 35 -11.14 23.96 -5.09
CA LYS A 35 -11.05 24.05 -6.57
C LYS A 35 -10.97 22.64 -7.17
N LYS A 36 -12.07 21.89 -7.03
CA LYS A 36 -12.12 20.47 -7.38
C LYS A 36 -11.90 20.18 -8.85
N GLU A 37 -12.44 21.03 -9.73
CA GLU A 37 -12.31 20.87 -11.17
C GLU A 37 -10.86 21.08 -11.63
N GLU A 38 -10.20 22.12 -11.12
CA GLU A 38 -8.79 22.40 -11.40
C GLU A 38 -7.88 21.28 -10.90
N ALA A 39 -8.16 20.75 -9.71
CA ALA A 39 -7.43 19.59 -9.15
C ALA A 39 -7.56 18.37 -10.07
N TYR A 40 -8.77 18.00 -10.45
CA TYR A 40 -9.04 16.88 -11.35
C TYR A 40 -8.30 17.03 -12.68
N ASN A 41 -8.39 18.20 -13.30
CA ASN A 41 -7.74 18.49 -14.58
C ASN A 41 -6.21 18.36 -14.46
N MET A 42 -5.63 18.77 -13.33
CA MET A 42 -4.19 18.65 -13.08
C MET A 42 -3.76 17.20 -12.96
N TYR A 43 -4.47 16.37 -12.18
CA TYR A 43 -4.17 14.95 -12.06
C TYR A 43 -4.33 14.21 -13.39
N ARG A 44 -5.38 14.52 -14.15
CA ARG A 44 -5.59 13.92 -15.48
C ARG A 44 -4.48 14.29 -16.44
N LYS A 45 -4.07 15.55 -16.47
CA LYS A 45 -2.96 16.01 -17.30
C LYS A 45 -1.66 15.25 -17.00
N VAL A 46 -1.35 15.02 -15.73
CA VAL A 46 -0.17 14.25 -15.35
C VAL A 46 -0.31 12.79 -15.81
N LEU A 47 -1.46 12.15 -15.59
CA LEU A 47 -1.69 10.77 -15.97
C LEU A 47 -1.75 10.55 -17.48
N ASP A 48 -2.15 11.56 -18.27
CA ASP A 48 -2.11 11.49 -19.72
C ASP A 48 -0.66 11.49 -20.25
N ALA A 49 0.25 12.19 -19.58
CA ALA A 49 1.67 12.23 -19.91
C ALA A 49 2.46 11.04 -19.29
N GLU A 50 2.12 10.70 -18.07
CA GLU A 50 2.78 9.66 -17.25
C GLU A 50 1.72 8.70 -16.67
N PRO A 51 1.22 7.72 -17.45
CA PRO A 51 0.13 6.84 -17.03
C PRO A 51 0.42 6.03 -15.75
N ASP A 52 1.69 5.82 -15.42
CA ASP A 52 2.14 5.06 -14.24
C ASP A 52 2.58 5.96 -13.07
N ASN A 53 2.27 7.26 -13.11
CA ASN A 53 2.62 8.19 -12.02
C ASN A 53 1.81 7.89 -10.76
N ALA A 54 2.46 7.26 -9.78
CA ALA A 54 1.83 6.77 -8.55
C ALA A 54 1.25 7.92 -7.69
N MET A 55 1.90 9.09 -7.66
CA MET A 55 1.39 10.26 -6.93
C MET A 55 0.08 10.75 -7.52
N ALA A 56 0.03 10.92 -8.86
CA ALA A 56 -1.17 11.35 -9.55
C ALA A 56 -2.31 10.33 -9.45
N MET A 57 -2.00 9.01 -9.52
CA MET A 57 -2.98 7.95 -9.29
C MET A 57 -3.58 8.03 -7.89
N TYR A 58 -2.76 8.22 -6.87
CA TYR A 58 -3.20 8.32 -5.49
C TYR A 58 -4.04 9.60 -5.25
N SER A 59 -3.57 10.76 -5.72
CA SER A 59 -4.31 12.02 -5.60
C SER A 59 -5.64 11.97 -6.33
N LEU A 60 -5.71 11.31 -7.50
CA LEU A 60 -6.98 11.10 -8.21
C LEU A 60 -7.92 10.14 -7.45
N ALA A 61 -7.39 9.10 -6.80
CA ALA A 61 -8.19 8.25 -5.93
C ALA A 61 -8.78 9.06 -4.76
N SER A 62 -7.96 9.86 -4.08
CA SER A 62 -8.41 10.74 -2.99
C SER A 62 -9.48 11.74 -3.47
N TYR A 63 -9.32 12.28 -4.67
CA TYR A 63 -10.33 13.14 -5.29
C TYR A 63 -11.69 12.44 -5.44
N TYR A 64 -11.69 11.19 -5.97
CA TYR A 64 -12.92 10.43 -6.12
C TYR A 64 -13.57 10.08 -4.77
N GLU A 65 -12.76 9.82 -3.75
CA GLU A 65 -13.24 9.60 -2.39
C GLU A 65 -13.93 10.84 -1.83
N GLU A 66 -13.27 12.01 -1.85
CA GLU A 66 -13.79 13.27 -1.33
C GLU A 66 -15.01 13.79 -2.11
N THR A 67 -15.16 13.39 -3.38
CA THR A 67 -16.32 13.72 -4.20
C THR A 67 -17.44 12.68 -4.13
N GLY A 68 -17.26 11.62 -3.32
CA GLY A 68 -18.26 10.56 -3.10
C GLY A 68 -18.41 9.59 -4.26
N GLN A 69 -17.48 9.57 -5.21
CA GLN A 69 -17.50 8.69 -6.38
C GLN A 69 -16.85 7.33 -6.04
N LYS A 70 -17.53 6.54 -5.20
CA LYS A 70 -16.99 5.32 -4.60
C LYS A 70 -16.47 4.29 -5.60
N ASP A 71 -17.17 4.09 -6.71
CA ASP A 71 -16.78 3.09 -7.71
C ASP A 71 -15.50 3.52 -8.44
N LEU A 72 -15.37 4.80 -8.76
CA LEU A 72 -14.15 5.36 -9.38
C LEU A 72 -12.97 5.35 -8.41
N TYR A 73 -13.22 5.66 -7.13
CA TYR A 73 -12.20 5.51 -6.08
C TYR A 73 -11.66 4.08 -6.03
N GLN A 74 -12.56 3.10 -6.02
CA GLN A 74 -12.19 1.70 -5.97
C GLN A 74 -11.38 1.28 -7.20
N GLN A 75 -11.85 1.66 -8.38
CA GLN A 75 -11.18 1.37 -9.64
C GLN A 75 -9.78 2.00 -9.69
N GLN A 76 -9.66 3.24 -9.20
CA GLN A 76 -8.38 3.94 -9.19
C GLN A 76 -7.38 3.32 -8.21
N LEU A 77 -7.83 2.88 -7.02
CA LEU A 77 -6.99 2.13 -6.08
C LEU A 77 -6.51 0.81 -6.68
N ASP A 78 -7.40 0.05 -7.31
CA ASP A 78 -7.04 -1.20 -7.99
C ASP A 78 -6.00 -0.94 -9.09
N THR A 79 -6.20 0.11 -9.87
CA THR A 79 -5.25 0.50 -10.93
C THR A 79 -3.87 0.78 -10.36
N LEU A 80 -3.78 1.53 -9.25
CA LEU A 80 -2.52 1.86 -8.60
C LEU A 80 -1.86 0.61 -8.01
N LEU A 81 -2.61 -0.16 -7.21
CA LEU A 81 -2.07 -1.24 -6.40
C LEU A 81 -1.69 -2.48 -7.24
N LEU A 82 -2.37 -2.70 -8.36
CA LEU A 82 -2.09 -3.80 -9.29
C LEU A 82 -1.13 -3.41 -10.43
N ASN A 83 -0.71 -2.15 -10.50
CA ASN A 83 0.26 -1.72 -11.50
C ASN A 83 1.68 -2.18 -11.12
N LYS A 84 2.28 -3.05 -11.92
CA LYS A 84 3.62 -3.61 -11.68
C LYS A 84 4.74 -2.55 -11.72
N LYS A 85 4.51 -1.38 -12.33
CA LYS A 85 5.49 -0.30 -12.42
C LYS A 85 5.48 0.62 -11.19
N VAL A 86 4.43 0.55 -10.37
CA VAL A 86 4.39 1.30 -9.11
C VAL A 86 5.29 0.60 -8.08
N PRO A 87 6.21 1.33 -7.43
CA PRO A 87 7.11 0.77 -6.43
C PRO A 87 6.36 0.10 -5.26
N SER A 88 6.88 -1.03 -4.77
CA SER A 88 6.30 -1.80 -3.66
C SER A 88 6.12 -0.95 -2.40
N GLU A 89 7.07 -0.08 -2.08
CA GLU A 89 6.99 0.85 -0.95
C GLU A 89 5.76 1.78 -1.05
N THR A 90 5.51 2.34 -2.24
CA THR A 90 4.34 3.19 -2.48
C THR A 90 3.03 2.40 -2.31
N LYS A 91 2.98 1.19 -2.86
CA LYS A 91 1.81 0.30 -2.67
C LYS A 91 1.58 -0.04 -1.19
N LEU A 92 2.66 -0.31 -0.46
CA LEU A 92 2.60 -0.61 0.97
C LEU A 92 2.01 0.56 1.76
N ASP A 93 2.44 1.78 1.49
CA ASP A 93 1.92 2.97 2.16
C ASP A 93 0.44 3.22 1.85
N VAL A 94 0.03 3.02 0.60
CA VAL A 94 -1.38 3.11 0.19
C VAL A 94 -2.22 2.05 0.87
N MET A 95 -1.73 0.80 0.93
CA MET A 95 -2.43 -0.30 1.61
C MET A 95 -2.57 -0.06 3.12
N ARG A 96 -1.55 0.46 3.79
CA ARG A 96 -1.63 0.82 5.21
C ARG A 96 -2.74 1.84 5.47
N ARG A 97 -2.81 2.89 4.66
CA ARG A 97 -3.85 3.93 4.78
C ARG A 97 -5.24 3.35 4.51
N PHE A 98 -5.36 2.52 3.49
CA PHE A 98 -6.62 1.87 3.14
C PHE A 98 -7.13 0.95 4.25
N VAL A 99 -6.25 0.13 4.85
CA VAL A 99 -6.59 -0.72 6.00
C VAL A 99 -7.09 0.12 7.17
N VAL A 100 -6.35 1.17 7.55
CA VAL A 100 -6.75 2.05 8.67
C VAL A 100 -8.11 2.69 8.43
N GLN A 101 -8.37 3.15 7.23
CA GLN A 101 -9.64 3.77 6.87
C GLN A 101 -10.82 2.79 6.95
N ILE A 102 -10.66 1.58 6.40
CA ILE A 102 -11.70 0.54 6.46
C ILE A 102 -12.02 0.15 7.91
N GLU A 103 -10.99 0.05 8.76
CA GLU A 103 -11.17 -0.25 10.18
C GLU A 103 -11.91 0.87 10.93
N GLN A 104 -11.57 2.13 10.66
CA GLN A 104 -12.24 3.28 11.28
C GLN A 104 -13.70 3.41 10.86
N ASP A 105 -14.00 3.08 9.61
CA ASP A 105 -15.36 3.12 9.07
C ASP A 105 -16.22 1.92 9.51
N GLY A 106 -15.63 0.91 10.18
CA GLY A 106 -16.31 -0.33 10.57
C GLY A 106 -16.83 -1.12 9.37
N LYS A 107 -16.18 -0.95 8.20
CA LYS A 107 -16.58 -1.62 6.96
C LYS A 107 -16.10 -3.07 6.91
N ASP A 108 -16.73 -3.85 6.03
CA ASP A 108 -16.41 -5.25 5.79
C ASP A 108 -14.94 -5.42 5.32
N SER A 109 -14.24 -6.30 6.01
CA SER A 109 -12.84 -6.67 5.72
C SER A 109 -12.66 -7.40 4.38
N THR A 110 -13.74 -7.93 3.80
CA THR A 110 -13.71 -8.77 2.58
C THR A 110 -12.96 -8.08 1.44
N ARG A 111 -13.17 -6.78 1.29
CA ARG A 111 -12.51 -6.02 0.23
C ARG A 111 -11.01 -5.86 0.46
N VAL A 112 -10.59 -5.60 1.69
CA VAL A 112 -9.16 -5.49 2.06
C VAL A 112 -8.47 -6.82 1.76
N ILE A 113 -9.08 -7.94 2.18
CA ILE A 113 -8.58 -9.29 1.94
C ILE A 113 -8.46 -9.56 0.44
N SER A 114 -9.53 -9.33 -0.33
CA SER A 114 -9.52 -9.55 -1.78
C SER A 114 -8.45 -8.73 -2.49
N LEU A 115 -8.19 -7.51 -2.04
CA LEU A 115 -7.16 -6.67 -2.65
C LEU A 115 -5.75 -7.17 -2.33
N PHE A 116 -5.50 -7.60 -1.10
CA PHE A 116 -4.23 -8.26 -0.73
C PHE A 116 -4.01 -9.53 -1.55
N ASP A 117 -5.01 -10.40 -1.66
CA ASP A 117 -4.90 -11.65 -2.44
C ASP A 117 -4.49 -11.36 -3.89
N ARG A 118 -5.14 -10.39 -4.54
CA ARG A 118 -4.81 -9.99 -5.92
C ARG A 118 -3.41 -9.39 -6.06
N ILE A 119 -2.91 -8.69 -5.04
CA ILE A 119 -1.53 -8.18 -5.05
C ILE A 119 -0.55 -9.35 -4.90
N LEU A 120 -0.83 -10.31 -4.01
CA LEU A 120 0.03 -11.46 -3.79
C LEU A 120 0.06 -12.41 -5.00
N GLU A 121 -1.02 -12.50 -5.78
CA GLU A 121 -1.05 -13.23 -7.06
C GLU A 121 -0.04 -12.71 -8.09
N GLN A 122 0.45 -11.48 -7.91
CA GLN A 122 1.49 -10.90 -8.76
C GLN A 122 2.92 -11.31 -8.38
N GLU A 123 3.07 -12.16 -7.37
CA GLU A 123 4.36 -12.66 -6.86
C GLU A 123 5.30 -11.50 -6.50
N PRO A 124 4.96 -10.68 -5.48
CA PRO A 124 5.77 -9.55 -5.08
C PRO A 124 7.18 -9.99 -4.67
N ASP A 125 8.18 -9.23 -5.07
CA ASP A 125 9.59 -9.41 -4.71
C ASP A 125 9.97 -8.74 -3.38
N ASP A 126 9.04 -8.06 -2.74
CA ASP A 126 9.17 -7.36 -1.47
C ASP A 126 8.27 -7.97 -0.39
N ALA A 127 8.81 -8.18 0.82
CA ALA A 127 8.10 -8.81 1.92
C ALA A 127 7.12 -7.88 2.67
N GLY A 128 7.13 -6.58 2.40
CA GLY A 128 6.37 -5.58 3.16
C GLY A 128 4.86 -5.77 3.06
N ILE A 129 4.33 -5.93 1.85
CA ILE A 129 2.89 -6.13 1.63
C ILE A 129 2.42 -7.49 2.17
N PRO A 130 3.10 -8.63 1.88
CA PRO A 130 2.78 -9.91 2.52
C PRO A 130 2.81 -9.84 4.05
N MET A 131 3.78 -9.14 4.63
CA MET A 131 3.86 -8.97 6.08
C MET A 131 2.70 -8.15 6.64
N LEU A 132 2.32 -7.05 5.99
CA LEU A 132 1.15 -6.26 6.36
C LEU A 132 -0.14 -7.10 6.30
N TYR A 133 -0.27 -7.92 5.25
CA TYR A 133 -1.42 -8.81 5.09
C TYR A 133 -1.49 -9.86 6.20
N ALA A 134 -0.39 -10.52 6.50
CA ALA A 134 -0.34 -11.51 7.58
C ALA A 134 -0.73 -10.88 8.93
N GLN A 135 -0.21 -9.70 9.25
CA GLN A 135 -0.56 -8.95 10.46
C GLN A 135 -2.05 -8.60 10.49
N TYR A 136 -2.61 -8.16 9.36
CA TYR A 136 -4.04 -7.88 9.24
C TYR A 136 -4.88 -9.13 9.51
N LEU A 137 -4.57 -10.25 8.86
CA LEU A 137 -5.27 -11.52 9.08
C LEU A 137 -5.21 -11.98 10.55
N LEU A 138 -4.03 -11.89 11.18
CA LEU A 138 -3.86 -12.21 12.60
C LEU A 138 -4.72 -11.30 13.50
N SER A 139 -4.80 -10.01 13.20
CA SER A 139 -5.64 -9.06 13.94
C SER A 139 -7.14 -9.39 13.86
N LYS A 140 -7.55 -10.09 12.79
CA LYS A 140 -8.92 -10.58 12.57
C LYS A 140 -9.15 -11.99 13.11
N GLY A 141 -8.13 -12.61 13.73
CA GLY A 141 -8.21 -14.00 14.19
C GLY A 141 -8.17 -15.06 13.08
N MET A 142 -7.84 -14.65 11.86
CA MET A 142 -7.75 -15.52 10.68
C MET A 142 -6.37 -16.21 10.61
N ASN A 143 -6.06 -16.98 11.65
CA ASN A 143 -4.73 -17.57 11.80
C ASN A 143 -4.39 -18.57 10.70
N LYS A 144 -5.38 -19.36 10.26
CA LYS A 144 -5.16 -20.39 9.22
C LYS A 144 -4.71 -19.78 7.89
N GLU A 145 -5.25 -18.61 7.58
CA GLU A 145 -4.96 -17.85 6.38
C GLU A 145 -3.62 -17.07 6.52
N ALA A 146 -3.32 -16.60 7.74
CA ALA A 146 -2.13 -15.80 8.01
C ALA A 146 -0.80 -16.60 7.92
N PHE A 147 -0.78 -17.85 8.39
CA PHE A 147 0.47 -18.63 8.44
C PHE A 147 1.06 -18.96 7.07
N PRO A 148 0.28 -19.33 6.03
CA PRO A 148 0.81 -19.45 4.67
C PRO A 148 1.42 -18.15 4.15
N VAL A 149 0.82 -16.99 4.46
CA VAL A 149 1.36 -15.68 4.07
C VAL A 149 2.68 -15.37 4.80
N LEU A 150 2.79 -15.71 6.10
CA LEU A 150 4.06 -15.56 6.84
C LEU A 150 5.17 -16.44 6.26
N ARG A 151 4.85 -17.66 5.78
CA ARG A 151 5.83 -18.50 5.06
C ARG A 151 6.26 -17.87 3.75
N GLN A 152 5.35 -17.22 3.03
CA GLN A 152 5.69 -16.45 1.84
C GLN A 152 6.60 -15.27 2.18
N VAL A 153 6.37 -14.58 3.30
CA VAL A 153 7.29 -13.53 3.81
C VAL A 153 8.70 -14.09 3.98
N LEU A 154 8.87 -15.25 4.62
CA LEU A 154 10.19 -15.88 4.81
C LEU A 154 10.80 -16.40 3.50
N ALA A 155 9.99 -16.75 2.51
CA ALA A 155 10.50 -17.13 1.19
C ALA A 155 11.09 -15.91 0.43
N ILE A 156 10.52 -14.72 0.63
CA ILE A 156 11.00 -13.47 0.04
C ILE A 156 12.17 -12.88 0.85
N ASP A 157 12.00 -12.82 2.17
CA ASP A 157 12.99 -12.31 3.13
C ASP A 157 13.28 -13.36 4.22
N PRO A 158 14.26 -14.25 4.00
CA PRO A 158 14.64 -15.26 4.98
C PRO A 158 15.18 -14.69 6.31
N THR A 159 15.55 -13.42 6.35
CA THR A 159 16.05 -12.75 7.56
C THR A 159 14.95 -12.15 8.42
N ASN A 160 13.70 -12.22 8.01
CA ASN A 160 12.56 -11.63 8.70
C ASN A 160 12.26 -12.31 10.03
N THR A 161 12.87 -11.81 11.09
CA THR A 161 12.74 -12.35 12.45
C THR A 161 11.29 -12.29 12.95
N ALA A 162 10.55 -11.24 12.62
CA ALA A 162 9.16 -11.08 13.07
C ALA A 162 8.26 -12.19 12.52
N ALA A 163 8.33 -12.47 11.21
CA ALA A 163 7.58 -13.55 10.58
C ALA A 163 7.98 -14.91 11.17
N ARG A 164 9.28 -15.16 11.37
CA ARG A 164 9.79 -16.40 11.97
C ARG A 164 9.27 -16.61 13.39
N MET A 165 9.30 -15.58 14.23
CA MET A 165 8.80 -15.67 15.60
C MET A 165 7.30 -15.94 15.66
N MET A 166 6.50 -15.37 14.76
CA MET A 166 5.07 -15.66 14.67
C MET A 166 4.80 -17.12 14.27
N LEU A 167 5.56 -17.66 13.32
CA LEU A 167 5.47 -19.07 12.90
C LEU A 167 5.94 -20.01 13.99
N LEU A 168 7.04 -19.69 14.68
CA LEU A 168 7.54 -20.48 15.82
C LEU A 168 6.49 -20.55 16.94
N GLY A 169 5.86 -19.42 17.28
CA GLY A 169 4.79 -19.40 18.28
C GLY A 169 3.64 -20.33 17.94
N GLU A 170 3.26 -20.39 16.65
CA GLU A 170 2.21 -21.31 16.19
C GLU A 170 2.67 -22.77 16.19
N ALA A 171 3.88 -23.06 15.73
CA ALA A 171 4.42 -24.41 15.71
C ALA A 171 4.53 -25.00 17.13
N VAL A 172 5.01 -24.21 18.09
CA VAL A 172 5.05 -24.58 19.51
C VAL A 172 3.64 -24.84 20.05
N ARG A 173 2.68 -23.96 19.74
CA ARG A 173 1.29 -24.13 20.20
C ARG A 173 0.61 -25.38 19.64
N LYS A 174 1.01 -25.81 18.44
CA LYS A 174 0.53 -27.04 17.80
C LYS A 174 1.33 -28.29 18.17
N GLU A 175 2.38 -28.13 18.96
CA GLU A 175 3.34 -29.21 19.28
C GLU A 175 4.00 -29.80 18.02
N ASP A 176 4.14 -29.01 16.94
CA ASP A 176 4.83 -29.39 15.72
C ASP A 176 6.33 -29.15 15.88
N TYR A 177 6.99 -30.10 16.53
CA TYR A 177 8.43 -29.99 16.85
C TYR A 177 9.32 -30.06 15.61
N ASN A 178 8.88 -30.66 14.52
CA ASN A 178 9.64 -30.68 13.28
C ASN A 178 9.66 -29.26 12.67
N ASP A 179 8.53 -28.59 12.60
CA ASP A 179 8.45 -27.21 12.13
C ASP A 179 9.22 -26.24 13.04
N VAL A 180 9.23 -26.47 14.35
CA VAL A 180 10.07 -25.70 15.29
C VAL A 180 11.57 -25.85 14.96
N ILE A 181 12.03 -27.06 14.72
CA ILE A 181 13.44 -27.34 14.38
C ILE A 181 13.80 -26.66 13.06
N ASP A 182 13.00 -26.87 12.01
CA ASP A 182 13.24 -26.31 10.68
C ASP A 182 13.31 -24.76 10.72
N LEU A 183 12.38 -24.12 11.43
CA LEU A 183 12.36 -22.67 11.59
C LEU A 183 13.56 -22.13 12.39
N CYS A 184 14.02 -22.87 13.42
CA CYS A 184 15.18 -22.49 14.21
C CYS A 184 16.48 -22.66 13.41
N GLU A 185 16.66 -23.79 12.72
CA GLU A 185 17.85 -24.06 11.88
C GLU A 185 17.98 -23.01 10.78
N ALA A 186 16.90 -22.75 10.04
CA ALA A 186 16.87 -21.68 9.04
C ALA A 186 17.13 -20.29 9.65
N GLY A 187 16.73 -20.06 10.90
CA GLY A 187 17.00 -18.84 11.64
C GLY A 187 18.49 -18.64 11.94
N VAL A 188 19.17 -19.68 12.38
CA VAL A 188 20.61 -19.66 12.66
C VAL A 188 21.42 -19.46 11.39
N GLU A 189 21.00 -20.07 10.27
CA GLU A 189 21.68 -19.91 8.97
C GLU A 189 21.56 -18.48 8.41
N THR A 190 20.40 -17.84 8.59
CA THR A 190 20.11 -16.52 8.00
C THR A 190 20.48 -15.34 8.91
N ASN A 191 20.51 -15.56 10.24
CA ASN A 191 20.86 -14.57 11.26
C ASN A 191 21.82 -15.21 12.29
N PRO A 192 23.11 -15.37 11.96
CA PRO A 192 24.06 -16.15 12.75
C PRO A 192 24.57 -15.46 14.04
N GLU A 193 24.02 -14.31 14.46
CA GLU A 193 24.39 -13.60 15.70
C GLU A 193 23.63 -14.07 16.93
#